data_8f4e0b6331d76b9c37c23bb30ea38c5e
#
_entry.id   8f4e0b6331d76b9c37c23bb30ea38c5e
#
_cell.length_a   1.000
_cell.length_b   1.000
_cell.length_c   1.000
_cell.angle_alpha   90.00
_cell.angle_beta   90.00
_cell.angle_gamma   90.00
#
_symmetry.space_group_name_H-M   'P 1'
#
loop_
_entity.id
_entity.type
_entity.pdbx_description
1 polymer ?
#
loop_
_entity_poly.entity_id
_entity_poly.type
_entity_poly.pdbx_seq_one_letter_code
_entity_poly.pdbx_strand_id
1 'polypeptide(L)'
;TDVIGWRLDDVVDLVRGKKGTVVRLDVIPAAGRADEARRLTITRNEVQLEEQAAQSTIIEINDLGSIPRKIGVIDIPAFYLDFDAYRKGDPDFRSTTRDVAKLVNELNDAGVDGLVIDLRGNGGGSLREANELTGLFIEYGPTVQIRGTGSRVWRDGKRRRGPYYDGPVAIMIDRLSASASEIFAGALQDYGRAIVVGDRSFGKGTVQTLLD
;
A
#
# COMPACT_ATOMS: atom_id res chain seq x y z
N THR A 1 28.49 7.45 10.19
CA THR A 1 27.71 8.68 10.45
C THR A 1 26.60 8.30 11.42
N ASP A 2 26.46 9.04 12.51
CA ASP A 2 25.32 8.93 13.41
C ASP A 2 24.15 9.71 12.79
N VAL A 3 22.98 9.07 12.72
CA VAL A 3 21.78 9.63 12.10
C VAL A 3 20.61 9.74 13.08
N ILE A 4 20.87 9.56 14.38
CA ILE A 4 19.84 9.69 15.41
C ILE A 4 19.29 11.12 15.40
N GLY A 5 17.96 11.25 15.27
CA GLY A 5 17.27 12.53 15.20
C GLY A 5 17.29 13.22 13.82
N TRP A 6 17.89 12.63 12.81
CA TRP A 6 17.84 13.15 11.45
C TRP A 6 16.44 12.95 10.85
N ARG A 7 16.12 13.72 9.82
CA ARG A 7 14.92 13.50 9.04
C ARG A 7 15.08 12.17 8.27
N LEU A 8 13.98 11.44 8.15
CA LEU A 8 13.99 10.14 7.47
C LEU A 8 14.49 10.25 6.02
N ASP A 9 14.09 11.30 5.30
CA ASP A 9 14.50 11.54 3.91
C ASP A 9 16.03 11.66 3.79
N ASP A 10 16.68 12.40 4.71
CA ASP A 10 18.13 12.58 4.72
C ASP A 10 18.85 11.24 4.99
N VAL A 11 18.27 10.40 5.85
CA VAL A 11 18.80 9.05 6.11
C VAL A 11 18.64 8.14 4.90
N VAL A 12 17.48 8.19 4.23
CA VAL A 12 17.19 7.43 3.02
C VAL A 12 18.19 7.76 1.91
N ASP A 13 18.56 9.05 1.74
CA ASP A 13 19.53 9.46 0.73
C ASP A 13 20.94 8.91 1.01
N LEU A 14 21.32 8.73 2.28
CA LEU A 14 22.56 8.05 2.65
C LEU A 14 22.51 6.53 2.40
N VAL A 15 21.34 5.92 2.56
CA VAL A 15 21.15 4.49 2.32
C VAL A 15 21.15 4.18 0.83
N ARG A 16 20.56 5.03 0.00
CA ARG A 16 20.55 4.89 -1.47
C ARG A 16 21.96 4.95 -2.04
N GLY A 17 22.15 4.37 -3.23
CA GLY A 17 23.43 4.39 -3.93
C GLY A 17 23.45 3.43 -5.12
N LYS A 18 24.58 3.38 -5.82
CA LYS A 18 24.72 2.56 -7.04
C LYS A 18 24.54 1.07 -6.73
N LYS A 19 23.88 0.35 -7.63
CA LYS A 19 23.74 -1.10 -7.62
C LYS A 19 25.12 -1.77 -7.41
N GLY A 20 25.16 -2.80 -6.59
CA GLY A 20 26.36 -3.56 -6.26
C GLY A 20 27.25 -2.92 -5.17
N THR A 21 26.98 -1.69 -4.75
CA THR A 21 27.69 -1.09 -3.60
C THR A 21 27.10 -1.54 -2.29
N VAL A 22 27.90 -1.51 -1.22
CA VAL A 22 27.51 -1.99 0.10
C VAL A 22 27.22 -0.80 1.03
N VAL A 23 26.10 -0.86 1.74
CA VAL A 23 25.80 0.00 2.90
C VAL A 23 25.84 -0.84 4.18
N ARG A 24 26.37 -0.26 5.25
CA ARG A 24 26.37 -0.85 6.59
C ARG A 24 25.57 0.04 7.52
N LEU A 25 24.57 -0.58 8.17
CA LEU A 25 23.67 0.11 9.09
C LEU A 25 23.82 -0.52 10.48
N ASP A 26 24.06 0.28 11.48
CA ASP A 26 23.93 -0.14 12.88
C ASP A 26 22.51 0.22 13.33
N VAL A 27 21.65 -0.78 13.51
CA VAL A 27 20.22 -0.63 13.81
C VAL A 27 19.98 -0.93 15.28
N ILE A 28 19.38 0.01 15.98
CA ILE A 28 18.95 -0.14 17.37
C ILE A 28 17.49 -0.60 17.36
N PRO A 29 17.13 -1.71 18.03
CA PRO A 29 15.72 -2.11 18.18
C PRO A 29 14.88 -1.00 18.80
N ALA A 30 13.60 -0.89 18.41
CA ALA A 30 12.71 0.19 18.87
C ALA A 30 12.57 0.29 20.41
N ALA A 31 12.69 -0.84 21.12
CA ALA A 31 12.70 -0.90 22.58
C ALA A 31 14.11 -1.15 23.17
N GLY A 32 15.15 -1.10 22.31
CA GLY A 32 16.53 -1.44 22.68
C GLY A 32 17.36 -0.23 23.08
N ARG A 33 18.50 -0.52 23.73
CA ARG A 33 19.51 0.47 24.10
C ARG A 33 20.56 0.60 22.99
N ALA A 34 21.34 1.68 22.99
CA ALA A 34 22.38 1.92 21.98
C ALA A 34 23.45 0.83 21.93
N ASP A 35 23.70 0.14 23.04
CA ASP A 35 24.61 -0.99 23.17
C ASP A 35 24.08 -2.31 22.56
N GLU A 36 22.78 -2.35 22.21
CA GLU A 36 22.13 -3.47 21.52
C GLU A 36 22.10 -3.33 20.01
N ALA A 37 22.81 -2.36 19.47
CA ALA A 37 22.86 -2.13 18.02
C ALA A 37 23.35 -3.36 17.25
N ARG A 38 22.62 -3.73 16.21
CA ARG A 38 22.98 -4.83 15.31
C ARG A 38 23.45 -4.29 13.97
N ARG A 39 24.59 -4.75 13.51
CA ARG A 39 25.11 -4.37 12.20
C ARG A 39 24.46 -5.18 11.09
N LEU A 40 23.76 -4.47 10.20
CA LEU A 40 23.24 -5.00 8.95
C LEU A 40 24.17 -4.58 7.82
N THR A 41 24.52 -5.51 6.96
CA THR A 41 25.28 -5.25 5.73
C THR A 41 24.38 -5.57 4.55
N ILE A 42 24.10 -4.55 3.73
CA ILE A 42 23.17 -4.64 2.59
C ILE A 42 23.94 -4.31 1.33
N THR A 43 23.93 -5.21 0.36
CA THR A 43 24.40 -4.91 -1.00
C THR A 43 23.26 -4.27 -1.76
N ARG A 44 23.46 -3.03 -2.22
CA ARG A 44 22.44 -2.29 -2.96
C ARG A 44 22.11 -2.99 -4.29
N ASN A 45 20.85 -3.16 -4.55
CA ASN A 45 20.33 -3.72 -5.79
C ASN A 45 19.15 -2.87 -6.28
N GLU A 46 18.72 -3.08 -7.52
CA GLU A 46 17.42 -2.61 -7.98
C GLU A 46 16.35 -3.40 -7.25
N VAL A 47 15.40 -2.68 -6.66
CA VAL A 47 14.22 -3.31 -6.06
C VAL A 47 13.33 -3.76 -7.21
N GLN A 48 13.13 -5.06 -7.35
CA GLN A 48 12.27 -5.63 -8.37
C GLN A 48 10.81 -5.41 -7.95
N LEU A 49 9.95 -5.01 -8.87
CA LEU A 49 8.51 -4.86 -8.61
C LEU A 49 7.88 -6.17 -8.14
N GLU A 50 8.44 -7.30 -8.55
CA GLU A 50 7.99 -8.63 -8.13
C GLU A 50 8.19 -8.89 -6.62
N GLU A 51 9.26 -8.35 -6.02
CA GLU A 51 9.50 -8.46 -4.57
C GLU A 51 8.53 -7.59 -3.75
N GLN A 52 7.89 -6.62 -4.39
CA GLN A 52 6.90 -5.72 -3.80
C GLN A 52 5.48 -6.01 -4.29
N ALA A 53 5.27 -7.09 -5.02
CA ALA A 53 3.96 -7.45 -5.54
C ALA A 53 2.99 -7.80 -4.40
N ALA A 54 1.73 -7.42 -4.58
CA ALA A 54 0.67 -7.85 -3.70
C ALA A 54 0.56 -9.37 -3.69
N GLN A 55 0.30 -9.95 -2.53
CA GLN A 55 0.17 -11.39 -2.32
C GLN A 55 -1.11 -11.72 -1.55
N SER A 56 -1.64 -12.92 -1.71
CA SER A 56 -2.81 -13.34 -0.97
C SER A 56 -2.58 -14.64 -0.21
N THR A 57 -3.33 -14.79 0.88
CA THR A 57 -3.39 -15.99 1.70
C THR A 57 -4.84 -16.21 2.15
N ILE A 58 -5.26 -17.46 2.30
CA ILE A 58 -6.56 -17.80 2.89
C ILE A 58 -6.33 -18.29 4.31
N ILE A 59 -7.06 -17.70 5.25
CA ILE A 59 -7.10 -18.12 6.65
C ILE A 59 -8.46 -18.74 6.94
N GLU A 60 -8.47 -19.93 7.53
CA GLU A 60 -9.68 -20.58 8.02
C GLU A 60 -9.86 -20.27 9.51
N ILE A 61 -11.03 -19.75 9.89
CA ILE A 61 -11.40 -19.44 11.27
C ILE A 61 -12.48 -20.43 11.69
N ASN A 62 -12.14 -21.27 12.68
CA ASN A 62 -13.01 -22.35 13.15
C ASN A 62 -13.83 -21.96 14.41
N ASP A 63 -13.53 -20.82 15.04
CA ASP A 63 -14.07 -20.47 16.36
C ASP A 63 -15.34 -19.59 16.31
N LEU A 64 -15.82 -19.22 15.12
CA LEU A 64 -16.97 -18.32 14.92
C LEU A 64 -18.30 -19.04 14.69
N GLY A 65 -18.42 -20.32 15.09
CA GLY A 65 -19.66 -21.07 14.97
C GLY A 65 -19.46 -22.48 14.40
N SER A 66 -20.56 -23.13 13.97
CA SER A 66 -20.54 -24.52 13.49
C SER A 66 -19.96 -24.70 12.09
N ILE A 67 -19.70 -23.62 11.36
CA ILE A 67 -19.18 -23.65 9.99
C ILE A 67 -17.90 -22.84 9.94
N PRO A 68 -16.77 -23.43 9.50
CA PRO A 68 -15.54 -22.70 9.27
C PRO A 68 -15.75 -21.50 8.32
N ARG A 69 -15.13 -20.37 8.64
CA ARG A 69 -15.12 -19.18 7.78
C ARG A 69 -13.78 -19.05 7.09
N LYS A 70 -13.81 -18.76 5.79
CA LYS A 70 -12.61 -18.49 4.99
C LYS A 70 -12.42 -17.00 4.82
N ILE A 71 -11.29 -16.49 5.24
CA ILE A 71 -10.93 -15.08 5.08
C ILE A 71 -9.77 -14.97 4.11
N GLY A 72 -9.96 -14.25 3.02
CA GLY A 72 -8.89 -13.88 2.11
C GLY A 72 -8.11 -12.71 2.68
N VAL A 73 -6.80 -12.84 2.82
CA VAL A 73 -5.90 -11.75 3.22
C VAL A 73 -5.08 -11.36 2.02
N ILE A 74 -5.11 -10.07 1.65
CA ILE A 74 -4.28 -9.50 0.60
C ILE A 74 -3.28 -8.55 1.26
N ASP A 75 -2.00 -8.89 1.21
CA ASP A 75 -0.90 -8.04 1.63
C ASP A 75 -0.48 -7.14 0.47
N ILE A 76 -0.50 -5.83 0.69
CA ILE A 76 -0.10 -4.82 -0.29
C ILE A 76 1.07 -4.03 0.29
N PRO A 77 2.31 -4.37 -0.04
CA PRO A 77 3.49 -3.70 0.54
C PRO A 77 3.73 -2.28 0.01
N ALA A 78 3.23 -1.97 -1.19
CA ALA A 78 3.34 -0.64 -1.80
C ALA A 78 2.25 -0.43 -2.87
N PHE A 79 1.98 0.84 -3.22
CA PHE A 79 1.17 1.20 -4.40
C PHE A 79 2.08 1.40 -5.61
N TYR A 80 2.49 0.30 -6.22
CA TYR A 80 3.45 0.29 -7.34
C TYR A 80 2.76 0.42 -8.70
N LEU A 81 3.50 1.01 -9.65
CA LEU A 81 3.16 1.08 -11.06
C LEU A 81 4.45 1.03 -11.88
N ASP A 82 4.55 0.14 -12.86
CA ASP A 82 5.59 0.18 -13.87
C ASP A 82 5.30 1.33 -14.85
N PHE A 83 5.81 2.51 -14.52
CA PHE A 83 5.59 3.72 -15.31
C PHE A 83 6.16 3.61 -16.72
N ASP A 84 7.26 2.89 -16.91
CA ASP A 84 7.91 2.77 -18.23
C ASP A 84 7.12 1.86 -19.15
N ALA A 85 6.72 0.68 -18.68
CA ALA A 85 5.85 -0.21 -19.41
C ALA A 85 4.49 0.46 -19.70
N TYR A 86 3.91 1.12 -18.67
CA TYR A 86 2.66 1.87 -18.82
C TYR A 86 2.75 2.96 -19.91
N ARG A 87 3.81 3.80 -19.90
CA ARG A 87 4.00 4.85 -20.93
C ARG A 87 4.22 4.30 -22.34
N LYS A 88 4.84 3.14 -22.45
CA LYS A 88 5.03 2.44 -23.72
C LYS A 88 3.77 1.76 -24.24
N GLY A 89 2.70 1.73 -23.44
CA GLY A 89 1.45 1.06 -23.79
C GLY A 89 1.53 -0.45 -23.71
N ASP A 90 2.46 -1.00 -22.92
CA ASP A 90 2.58 -2.43 -22.69
C ASP A 90 1.28 -2.94 -22.06
N PRO A 91 0.56 -3.89 -22.70
CA PRO A 91 -0.67 -4.43 -22.15
C PRO A 91 -0.46 -5.19 -20.83
N ASP A 92 0.76 -5.65 -20.55
CA ASP A 92 1.10 -6.45 -19.38
C ASP A 92 1.89 -5.69 -18.29
N PHE A 93 1.83 -4.35 -18.30
CA PHE A 93 2.49 -3.56 -17.26
C PHE A 93 2.03 -3.99 -15.86
N ARG A 94 2.97 -4.02 -14.92
CA ARG A 94 2.71 -4.37 -13.51
C ARG A 94 2.12 -3.17 -12.76
N SER A 95 1.08 -3.42 -12.00
CA SER A 95 0.51 -2.43 -11.07
C SER A 95 -0.23 -3.09 -9.91
N THR A 96 -0.30 -2.38 -8.80
CA THR A 96 -1.04 -2.83 -7.61
C THR A 96 -2.49 -3.18 -7.94
N THR A 97 -3.17 -2.31 -8.70
CA THR A 97 -4.59 -2.51 -9.04
C THR A 97 -4.81 -3.79 -9.85
N ARG A 98 -3.94 -4.05 -10.82
CA ARG A 98 -4.06 -5.24 -11.67
C ARG A 98 -3.79 -6.52 -10.88
N ASP A 99 -2.74 -6.51 -10.08
CA ASP A 99 -2.37 -7.67 -9.28
C ASP A 99 -3.45 -7.95 -8.22
N VAL A 100 -3.96 -6.93 -7.52
CA VAL A 100 -5.05 -7.10 -6.56
C VAL A 100 -6.35 -7.54 -7.23
N ALA A 101 -6.69 -7.01 -8.41
CA ALA A 101 -7.87 -7.47 -9.14
C ALA A 101 -7.82 -8.98 -9.44
N LYS A 102 -6.63 -9.48 -9.83
CA LYS A 102 -6.41 -10.90 -10.05
C LYS A 102 -6.57 -11.69 -8.75
N LEU A 103 -5.93 -11.26 -7.67
CA LEU A 103 -6.02 -11.91 -6.35
C LEU A 103 -7.46 -11.93 -5.82
N VAL A 104 -8.21 -10.84 -5.99
CA VAL A 104 -9.63 -10.77 -5.60
C VAL A 104 -10.47 -11.80 -6.36
N ASN A 105 -10.24 -11.97 -7.67
CA ASN A 105 -10.94 -12.99 -8.45
C ASN A 105 -10.58 -14.40 -7.97
N GLU A 106 -9.29 -14.68 -7.74
CA GLU A 106 -8.85 -15.98 -7.21
C GLU A 106 -9.47 -16.31 -5.84
N LEU A 107 -9.55 -15.30 -4.94
CA LEU A 107 -10.18 -15.45 -3.63
C LEU A 107 -11.72 -15.63 -3.73
N ASN A 108 -12.37 -14.93 -4.65
CA ASN A 108 -13.80 -15.14 -4.94
C ASN A 108 -14.05 -16.57 -5.43
N ASP A 109 -13.23 -17.07 -6.34
CA ASP A 109 -13.34 -18.44 -6.86
C ASP A 109 -13.08 -19.49 -5.77
N ALA A 110 -12.23 -19.17 -4.79
CA ALA A 110 -11.99 -19.99 -3.61
C ALA A 110 -13.11 -19.93 -2.57
N GLY A 111 -14.11 -19.05 -2.76
CA GLY A 111 -15.29 -18.93 -1.91
C GLY A 111 -14.99 -18.35 -0.53
N VAL A 112 -14.20 -17.25 -0.46
CA VAL A 112 -13.94 -16.58 0.81
C VAL A 112 -15.19 -15.83 1.32
N ASP A 113 -15.39 -15.82 2.63
CA ASP A 113 -16.51 -15.13 3.29
C ASP A 113 -16.26 -13.63 3.49
N GLY A 114 -15.01 -13.19 3.42
CA GLY A 114 -14.59 -11.80 3.59
C GLY A 114 -13.15 -11.58 3.19
N LEU A 115 -12.78 -10.30 3.00
CA LEU A 115 -11.42 -9.90 2.68
C LEU A 115 -10.80 -9.03 3.79
N VAL A 116 -9.54 -9.24 4.02
CA VAL A 116 -8.66 -8.35 4.79
C VAL A 116 -7.60 -7.80 3.83
N ILE A 117 -7.52 -6.48 3.73
CA ILE A 117 -6.44 -5.80 3.00
C ILE A 117 -5.42 -5.33 4.04
N ASP A 118 -4.20 -5.85 3.96
CA ASP A 118 -3.13 -5.48 4.87
C ASP A 118 -2.26 -4.38 4.25
N LEU A 119 -2.31 -3.19 4.86
CA LEU A 119 -1.52 -2.01 4.50
C LEU A 119 -0.50 -1.65 5.58
N ARG A 120 -0.29 -2.51 6.57
CA ARG A 120 0.71 -2.25 7.60
C ARG A 120 2.10 -2.19 6.98
N GLY A 121 2.88 -1.18 7.36
CA GLY A 121 4.19 -0.93 6.77
C GLY A 121 4.16 -0.31 5.36
N ASN A 122 3.00 -0.11 4.76
CA ASN A 122 2.87 0.44 3.41
C ASN A 122 2.97 1.97 3.41
N GLY A 123 4.11 2.51 3.01
CA GLY A 123 4.38 3.96 2.93
C GLY A 123 3.66 4.71 1.80
N GLY A 124 2.82 4.03 1.02
CA GLY A 124 2.08 4.62 -0.08
C GLY A 124 2.65 4.26 -1.47
N GLY A 125 2.68 5.23 -2.36
CA GLY A 125 3.14 5.05 -3.75
C GLY A 125 2.30 5.87 -4.73
N SER A 126 1.90 5.26 -5.83
CA SER A 126 1.17 5.92 -6.91
C SER A 126 -0.24 6.36 -6.47
N LEU A 127 -0.50 7.67 -6.57
CA LEU A 127 -1.85 8.24 -6.38
C LEU A 127 -2.86 7.62 -7.35
N ARG A 128 -2.43 7.36 -8.58
CA ARG A 128 -3.27 6.72 -9.59
C ARG A 128 -3.68 5.33 -9.14
N GLU A 129 -2.75 4.53 -8.65
CA GLU A 129 -3.03 3.19 -8.16
C GLU A 129 -3.98 3.20 -6.96
N ALA A 130 -3.80 4.12 -6.00
CA ALA A 130 -4.74 4.27 -4.90
C ALA A 130 -6.17 4.53 -5.39
N ASN A 131 -6.30 5.38 -6.41
CA ASN A 131 -7.58 5.74 -7.00
C ASN A 131 -8.21 4.60 -7.80
N GLU A 132 -7.41 3.93 -8.64
CA GLU A 132 -7.89 2.81 -9.45
C GLU A 132 -8.19 1.57 -8.59
N LEU A 133 -7.37 1.28 -7.58
CA LEU A 133 -7.60 0.20 -6.62
C LEU A 133 -8.92 0.40 -5.85
N THR A 134 -9.21 1.63 -5.43
CA THR A 134 -10.50 1.94 -4.79
C THR A 134 -11.68 1.56 -5.69
N GLY A 135 -11.51 1.67 -7.01
CA GLY A 135 -12.51 1.29 -8.00
C GLY A 135 -12.82 -0.21 -8.07
N LEU A 136 -12.03 -1.07 -7.44
CA LEU A 136 -12.36 -2.49 -7.29
C LEU A 136 -13.44 -2.73 -6.23
N PHE A 137 -13.67 -1.77 -5.34
CA PHE A 137 -14.56 -1.89 -4.19
C PHE A 137 -15.70 -0.87 -4.19
N ILE A 138 -15.54 0.25 -4.89
CA ILE A 138 -16.50 1.36 -4.95
C ILE A 138 -16.81 1.69 -6.42
N GLU A 139 -18.09 1.67 -6.78
CA GLU A 139 -18.52 1.90 -8.17
C GLU A 139 -18.32 3.37 -8.61
N TYR A 140 -18.65 4.32 -7.74
CA TYR A 140 -18.67 5.75 -8.10
C TYR A 140 -18.38 6.66 -6.92
N GLY A 141 -17.70 7.75 -7.21
CA GLY A 141 -17.47 8.85 -6.27
C GLY A 141 -16.01 9.30 -6.21
N PRO A 142 -15.75 10.49 -5.65
CA PRO A 142 -14.39 10.99 -5.45
C PRO A 142 -13.70 10.18 -4.35
N THR A 143 -12.45 9.78 -4.61
CA THR A 143 -11.61 9.06 -3.66
C THR A 143 -10.64 9.98 -2.93
N VAL A 144 -10.31 11.11 -3.54
CA VAL A 144 -9.39 12.10 -2.99
C VAL A 144 -9.76 13.50 -3.47
N GLN A 145 -9.47 14.50 -2.66
CA GLN A 145 -9.56 15.91 -3.02
C GLN A 145 -8.18 16.54 -2.89
N ILE A 146 -7.72 17.19 -3.95
CA ILE A 146 -6.42 17.85 -3.99
C ILE A 146 -6.64 19.36 -4.12
N ARG A 147 -6.10 20.11 -3.16
CA ARG A 147 -6.10 21.58 -3.20
C ARG A 147 -4.74 22.05 -3.75
N GLY A 148 -4.76 22.69 -4.90
CA GLY A 148 -3.58 23.37 -5.45
C GLY A 148 -3.36 24.76 -4.85
N THR A 149 -2.23 25.38 -5.19
CA THR A 149 -1.84 26.72 -4.72
C THR A 149 -2.82 27.84 -5.09
N GLY A 150 -3.68 27.64 -6.12
CA GLY A 150 -4.70 28.58 -6.58
C GLY A 150 -6.10 28.36 -6.01
N SER A 151 -6.24 27.74 -4.83
CA SER A 151 -7.53 27.42 -4.19
C SER A 151 -8.44 26.47 -5.00
N ARG A 152 -7.99 25.99 -6.15
CA ARG A 152 -8.74 25.04 -6.98
C ARG A 152 -8.71 23.67 -6.35
N VAL A 153 -9.87 23.10 -6.06
CA VAL A 153 -10.02 21.73 -5.58
C VAL A 153 -10.28 20.81 -6.76
N TRP A 154 -9.39 19.86 -6.97
CA TRP A 154 -9.60 18.78 -7.92
C TRP A 154 -10.22 17.58 -7.17
N ARG A 155 -11.24 16.97 -7.78
CA ARG A 155 -11.92 15.78 -7.27
C ARG A 155 -11.98 14.74 -8.38
N ASP A 156 -11.52 13.55 -8.11
CA ASP A 156 -11.78 12.45 -9.02
C ASP A 156 -13.21 11.94 -8.82
N GLY A 157 -14.01 11.99 -9.85
CA GLY A 157 -15.41 11.56 -9.85
C GLY A 157 -15.73 10.59 -10.98
N LYS A 158 -14.74 9.88 -11.48
CA LYS A 158 -14.94 8.90 -12.56
C LYS A 158 -15.82 7.75 -12.08
N ARG A 159 -16.80 7.39 -12.93
CA ARG A 159 -17.56 6.16 -12.74
C ARG A 159 -16.66 4.95 -13.05
N ARG A 160 -16.61 4.00 -12.14
CA ARG A 160 -15.88 2.75 -12.28
C ARG A 160 -16.81 1.66 -12.75
N ARG A 161 -16.26 0.60 -13.36
CA ARG A 161 -17.06 -0.54 -13.84
C ARG A 161 -17.41 -1.47 -12.68
N GLY A 162 -18.27 -1.06 -11.76
CA GLY A 162 -18.76 -1.88 -10.66
C GLY A 162 -17.68 -2.46 -9.73
N PRO A 163 -18.02 -2.87 -8.53
CA PRO A 163 -17.09 -3.54 -7.64
C PRO A 163 -16.74 -4.93 -8.18
N TYR A 164 -15.46 -5.27 -8.13
CA TYR A 164 -14.99 -6.65 -8.36
C TYR A 164 -15.32 -7.56 -7.17
N TYR A 165 -15.50 -6.95 -6.00
CA TYR A 165 -15.85 -7.64 -4.77
C TYR A 165 -16.87 -6.79 -3.99
N ASP A 166 -17.99 -7.38 -3.61
CA ASP A 166 -19.09 -6.76 -2.86
C ASP A 166 -19.27 -7.31 -1.44
N GLY A 167 -18.53 -8.37 -1.08
CA GLY A 167 -18.52 -8.97 0.25
C GLY A 167 -17.88 -8.08 1.32
N PRO A 168 -17.85 -8.53 2.59
CA PRO A 168 -17.25 -7.80 3.71
C PRO A 168 -15.77 -7.52 3.49
N VAL A 169 -15.31 -6.29 3.82
CA VAL A 169 -13.89 -5.88 3.74
C VAL A 169 -13.46 -5.24 5.05
N ALA A 170 -12.29 -5.66 5.53
CA ALA A 170 -11.53 -4.96 6.58
C ALA A 170 -10.18 -4.51 6.02
N ILE A 171 -9.67 -3.38 6.50
CA ILE A 171 -8.37 -2.85 6.12
C ILE A 171 -7.52 -2.71 7.38
N MET A 172 -6.33 -3.32 7.37
CA MET A 172 -5.38 -3.18 8.47
C MET A 172 -4.38 -2.07 8.15
N ILE A 173 -4.17 -1.18 9.11
CA ILE A 173 -3.21 -0.07 9.02
C ILE A 173 -2.34 0.01 10.27
N ASP A 174 -1.19 0.64 10.14
CA ASP A 174 -0.30 1.00 11.23
C ASP A 174 0.28 2.42 11.05
N ARG A 175 1.18 2.82 11.93
CA ARG A 175 1.83 4.13 11.89
C ARG A 175 2.72 4.38 10.67
N LEU A 176 3.04 3.34 9.91
CA LEU A 176 3.82 3.43 8.67
C LEU A 176 2.92 3.47 7.44
N SER A 177 1.62 3.19 7.59
CA SER A 177 0.65 3.35 6.52
C SER A 177 0.49 4.82 6.17
N ALA A 178 0.91 5.22 4.96
CA ALA A 178 1.03 6.62 4.58
C ALA A 178 0.53 6.90 3.16
N SER A 179 0.15 8.16 2.88
CA SER A 179 -0.08 8.67 1.52
C SER A 179 -1.15 7.88 0.75
N ALA A 180 -0.78 7.11 -0.30
CA ALA A 180 -1.70 6.30 -1.09
C ALA A 180 -2.49 5.29 -0.24
N SER A 181 -1.86 4.71 0.79
CA SER A 181 -2.53 3.83 1.76
C SER A 181 -3.64 4.55 2.52
N GLU A 182 -3.38 5.79 2.93
CA GLU A 182 -4.36 6.62 3.64
C GLU A 182 -5.51 7.06 2.73
N ILE A 183 -5.23 7.31 1.46
CA ILE A 183 -6.25 7.63 0.45
C ILE A 183 -7.17 6.44 0.25
N PHE A 184 -6.62 5.26 0.03
CA PHE A 184 -7.40 4.05 -0.19
C PHE A 184 -8.23 3.67 1.05
N ALA A 185 -7.58 3.57 2.22
CA ALA A 185 -8.26 3.21 3.47
C ALA A 185 -9.35 4.24 3.84
N GLY A 186 -9.02 5.53 3.74
CA GLY A 186 -9.95 6.62 4.04
C GLY A 186 -11.15 6.65 3.10
N ALA A 187 -10.93 6.44 1.79
CA ALA A 187 -12.02 6.38 0.83
C ALA A 187 -12.98 5.22 1.14
N LEU A 188 -12.48 4.01 1.37
CA LEU A 188 -13.33 2.88 1.70
C LEU A 188 -14.07 3.07 3.03
N GLN A 189 -13.43 3.69 4.01
CA GLN A 189 -14.05 4.03 5.30
C GLN A 189 -15.18 5.06 5.14
N ASP A 190 -14.93 6.16 4.42
CA ASP A 190 -15.88 7.26 4.22
C ASP A 190 -17.13 6.81 3.44
N TYR A 191 -16.96 5.87 2.51
CA TYR A 191 -18.10 5.26 1.79
C TYR A 191 -18.78 4.13 2.59
N GLY A 192 -18.33 3.81 3.80
CA GLY A 192 -18.87 2.70 4.58
C GLY A 192 -18.64 1.34 3.92
N ARG A 193 -17.67 1.25 3.02
CA ARG A 193 -17.39 0.03 2.25
C ARG A 193 -16.48 -0.95 3.00
N ALA A 194 -15.63 -0.45 3.89
CA ALA A 194 -14.75 -1.25 4.72
C ALA A 194 -14.69 -0.72 6.14
N ILE A 195 -14.34 -1.59 7.08
CA ILE A 195 -13.89 -1.20 8.42
C ILE A 195 -12.37 -1.06 8.40
N VAL A 196 -11.85 -0.01 9.03
CA VAL A 196 -10.41 0.20 9.19
C VAL A 196 -10.01 -0.17 10.60
N VAL A 197 -8.99 -1.01 10.73
CA VAL A 197 -8.54 -1.59 12.00
C VAL A 197 -7.03 -1.40 12.15
N GLY A 198 -6.57 -1.13 13.34
CA GLY A 198 -5.14 -1.01 13.65
C GLY A 198 -4.81 0.24 14.42
N ASP A 199 -3.63 0.81 14.18
CA ASP A 199 -3.14 2.01 14.84
C ASP A 199 -3.38 3.24 13.95
N ARG A 200 -3.14 4.44 14.51
CA ARG A 200 -3.21 5.69 13.77
C ARG A 200 -2.18 5.71 12.62
N SER A 201 -2.62 6.04 11.41
CA SER A 201 -1.77 6.17 10.24
C SER A 201 -0.77 7.33 10.33
N PHE A 202 0.13 7.43 9.38
CA PHE A 202 1.22 8.42 9.36
C PHE A 202 0.73 9.87 9.30
N GLY A 203 -0.30 10.18 8.50
CA GLY A 203 -0.85 11.54 8.33
C GLY A 203 -0.16 12.32 7.21
N LYS A 204 0.27 11.67 6.11
CA LYS A 204 0.86 12.35 4.95
C LYS A 204 -0.23 12.91 4.04
N GLY A 205 -0.60 14.17 4.28
CA GLY A 205 -1.63 14.90 3.53
C GLY A 205 -1.11 15.77 2.36
N THR A 206 0.09 15.48 1.82
CA THR A 206 0.69 16.23 0.71
C THR A 206 0.96 15.35 -0.48
N VAL A 207 0.78 15.90 -1.70
CA VAL A 207 1.11 15.24 -2.97
C VAL A 207 2.26 15.99 -3.63
N GLN A 208 3.29 15.26 -4.06
CA GLN A 208 4.40 15.79 -4.84
C GLN A 208 4.30 15.28 -6.28
N THR A 209 4.60 16.16 -7.24
CA THR A 209 4.75 15.82 -8.66
C THR A 209 6.21 15.99 -9.05
N LEU A 210 6.76 15.00 -9.73
CA LEU A 210 8.06 15.17 -10.38
C LEU A 210 7.88 16.16 -11.53
N LEU A 211 8.70 17.20 -11.54
CA LEU A 211 8.82 18.12 -12.68
C LEU A 211 9.97 17.61 -13.53
N ASP A 212 9.71 17.36 -14.80
CA ASP A 212 10.72 17.02 -15.82
C ASP A 212 11.56 18.24 -16.19
#